data_d5829330b8483538fe2de4e8f32edce2
#
_entry.id   d5829330b8483538fe2de4e8f32edce2
#
_cell.length_a   1.000
_cell.length_b   1.000
_cell.length_c   1.000
_cell.angle_alpha   90.00
_cell.angle_beta   90.00
_cell.angle_gamma   90.00
#
_symmetry.space_group_name_H-M   'P 1'
#
loop_
_entity.id
_entity.type
_entity.pdbx_description
1 polymer ?
#
loop_
_entity_poly.entity_id
_entity_poly.type
_entity_poly.pdbx_seq_one_letter_code
_entity_poly.pdbx_strand_id
1 'polypeptide(L)'
;FHNLSADQPERDYRDTLFLPKTDLPMRAGLPQQEPRWLEKWARDDLYARLRADARGRDKFILHDGPPYANGDIHIGHAMNKILKDVIVRARQMTGFDAPYVPGWDCHGLPIEWKIEEQYRKKGKDKDAVDPVEFRRECRAFADHWIDVQRDQFKRLGILGDWERPYLTMDYEAEATIVAELLKF
;
A
#
# COMPACT_ATOMS: atom_id res chain seq x y z
N PHE A 1 -20.28 -48.55 54.13
CA PHE A 1 -19.89 -47.60 53.09
C PHE A 1 -20.15 -46.21 53.61
N HIS A 2 -19.12 -45.50 54.08
CA HIS A 2 -19.20 -44.09 54.54
C HIS A 2 -19.15 -43.18 53.33
N ASN A 3 -20.18 -42.37 53.27
CA ASN A 3 -20.33 -41.28 52.32
C ASN A 3 -19.49 -40.12 52.79
N LEU A 4 -18.28 -39.96 52.20
CA LEU A 4 -17.43 -38.78 52.39
C LEU A 4 -17.62 -37.85 51.22
N SER A 5 -18.73 -37.13 51.21
CA SER A 5 -18.87 -35.91 50.46
C SER A 5 -18.79 -34.74 51.44
N ALA A 6 -17.59 -34.44 51.87
CA ALA A 6 -17.32 -33.12 52.45
C ALA A 6 -17.21 -32.14 51.29
N ASP A 7 -18.18 -31.24 51.27
CA ASP A 7 -18.22 -30.06 50.45
C ASP A 7 -17.07 -29.12 50.88
N GLN A 8 -15.84 -29.39 50.35
CA GLN A 8 -14.74 -28.50 50.54
C GLN A 8 -14.95 -27.36 49.55
N PRO A 9 -15.00 -26.08 50.04
CA PRO A 9 -15.10 -24.93 49.15
C PRO A 9 -13.95 -24.98 48.15
N GLU A 10 -14.32 -24.90 46.86
CA GLU A 10 -13.37 -24.89 45.79
C GLU A 10 -12.36 -23.76 46.03
N ARG A 11 -11.11 -24.11 46.26
CA ARG A 11 -10.07 -23.13 46.64
C ARG A 11 -9.79 -22.23 45.46
N ASP A 12 -10.05 -20.93 45.62
CA ASP A 12 -9.69 -19.94 44.61
C ASP A 12 -8.17 -19.68 44.61
N TYR A 13 -7.51 -20.04 43.53
CA TYR A 13 -6.06 -19.87 43.35
C TYR A 13 -5.69 -18.57 42.65
N ARG A 14 -6.64 -17.68 42.29
CA ARG A 14 -6.36 -16.45 41.56
C ARG A 14 -5.38 -15.53 42.27
N ASP A 15 -5.43 -15.47 43.58
CA ASP A 15 -4.52 -14.67 44.39
C ASP A 15 -3.11 -15.25 44.52
N THR A 16 -2.90 -16.50 44.09
CA THR A 16 -1.59 -17.13 44.07
C THR A 16 -0.87 -16.99 42.76
N LEU A 17 -1.49 -16.38 41.72
CA LEU A 17 -0.92 -16.17 40.42
C LEU A 17 -0.09 -14.89 40.42
N PHE A 18 1.22 -15.04 40.17
CA PHE A 18 2.14 -13.91 40.00
C PHE A 18 2.17 -13.44 38.54
N LEU A 19 1.03 -12.95 38.05
CA LEU A 19 0.96 -12.37 36.73
C LEU A 19 1.62 -10.98 36.72
N PRO A 20 2.38 -10.63 35.66
CA PRO A 20 2.94 -9.29 35.55
C PRO A 20 1.81 -8.25 35.49
N LYS A 21 1.92 -7.22 36.31
CA LYS A 21 1.02 -6.04 36.25
C LYS A 21 1.60 -5.07 35.23
N THR A 22 0.83 -4.71 34.22
CA THR A 22 1.23 -3.79 33.17
C THR A 22 0.04 -2.98 32.69
N ASP A 23 0.30 -1.73 32.32
CA ASP A 23 -0.69 -0.85 31.68
C ASP A 23 -0.86 -1.14 30.19
N LEU A 24 -0.05 -2.06 29.64
CA LEU A 24 -0.20 -2.50 28.24
C LEU A 24 -1.50 -3.30 28.11
N PRO A 25 -2.37 -2.93 27.16
CA PRO A 25 -3.62 -3.63 26.96
C PRO A 25 -3.36 -5.07 26.46
N MET A 26 -4.11 -6.03 26.99
CA MET A 26 -4.04 -7.44 26.56
C MET A 26 -4.40 -7.66 25.08
N ARG A 27 -5.14 -6.73 24.51
CA ARG A 27 -5.49 -6.71 23.08
C ARG A 27 -4.88 -5.47 22.45
N ALA A 28 -4.16 -5.65 21.35
CA ALA A 28 -3.53 -4.54 20.63
C ALA A 28 -4.54 -3.52 20.06
N GLY A 29 -5.78 -3.94 19.74
CA GLY A 29 -6.80 -3.03 19.20
C GLY A 29 -6.36 -2.36 17.90
N LEU A 30 -5.63 -3.07 17.03
CA LEU A 30 -5.00 -2.52 15.83
C LEU A 30 -5.96 -1.74 14.93
N PRO A 31 -7.21 -2.21 14.65
CA PRO A 31 -8.12 -1.46 13.79
C PRO A 31 -8.41 -0.03 14.29
N GLN A 32 -8.33 0.20 15.60
CA GLN A 32 -8.56 1.51 16.22
C GLN A 32 -7.27 2.30 16.42
N GLN A 33 -6.13 1.61 16.62
CA GLN A 33 -4.85 2.28 16.90
C GLN A 33 -4.10 2.69 15.64
N GLU A 34 -4.09 1.84 14.61
CA GLU A 34 -3.37 2.12 13.37
C GLU A 34 -3.80 3.45 12.70
N PRO A 35 -5.09 3.79 12.57
CA PRO A 35 -5.49 5.09 12.04
C PRO A 35 -4.91 6.27 12.83
N ARG A 36 -4.87 6.17 14.15
CA ARG A 36 -4.28 7.22 15.01
C ARG A 36 -2.79 7.40 14.79
N TRP A 37 -2.07 6.30 14.53
CA TRP A 37 -0.65 6.36 14.19
C TRP A 37 -0.43 7.01 12.82
N LEU A 38 -1.25 6.67 11.83
CA LEU A 38 -1.19 7.26 10.51
C LEU A 38 -1.48 8.77 10.54
N GLU A 39 -2.50 9.19 11.28
CA GLU A 39 -2.82 10.59 11.52
C GLU A 39 -1.66 11.33 12.20
N LYS A 40 -1.04 10.70 13.21
CA LYS A 40 0.15 11.27 13.87
C LYS A 40 1.31 11.42 12.87
N TRP A 41 1.61 10.41 12.07
CA TRP A 41 2.70 10.46 11.09
C TRP A 41 2.46 11.53 10.02
N ALA A 42 1.22 11.69 9.57
CA ALA A 42 0.84 12.73 8.63
C ALA A 42 0.99 14.13 9.25
N ARG A 43 0.47 14.36 10.47
CA ARG A 43 0.60 15.64 11.19
C ARG A 43 2.06 16.01 11.44
N ASP A 44 2.89 15.04 11.80
CA ASP A 44 4.30 15.24 12.11
C ASP A 44 5.17 15.31 10.84
N ASP A 45 4.58 15.18 9.64
CA ASP A 45 5.26 15.10 8.33
C ASP A 45 6.44 14.12 8.34
N LEU A 46 6.18 12.91 8.83
CA LEU A 46 7.22 11.93 9.14
C LEU A 46 8.09 11.62 7.92
N TYR A 47 7.48 11.45 6.74
CA TYR A 47 8.23 11.08 5.54
C TYR A 47 9.21 12.19 5.10
N ALA A 48 8.77 13.45 5.07
CA ALA A 48 9.64 14.56 4.71
C ALA A 48 10.78 14.74 5.73
N ARG A 49 10.52 14.55 7.02
CA ARG A 49 11.57 14.56 8.06
C ARG A 49 12.60 13.47 7.83
N LEU A 50 12.18 12.24 7.54
CA LEU A 50 13.08 11.13 7.22
C LEU A 50 13.94 11.45 5.98
N ARG A 51 13.38 12.08 4.96
CA ARG A 51 14.14 12.53 3.77
C ARG A 51 15.14 13.63 4.11
N ALA A 52 14.74 14.56 4.96
CA ALA A 52 15.65 15.64 5.41
C ALA A 52 16.82 15.08 6.21
N ASP A 53 16.57 14.19 7.16
CA ASP A 53 17.60 13.54 7.98
C ASP A 53 18.57 12.66 7.18
N ALA A 54 18.12 12.13 6.06
CA ALA A 54 18.93 11.26 5.20
C ALA A 54 19.81 11.98 4.20
N ARG A 55 19.74 13.31 4.13
CA ARG A 55 20.52 14.11 3.17
C ARG A 55 22.02 13.88 3.34
N GLY A 56 22.69 13.61 2.21
CA GLY A 56 24.13 13.37 2.17
C GLY A 56 24.57 11.96 2.53
N ARG A 57 23.65 11.07 2.87
CA ARG A 57 23.93 9.65 3.04
C ARG A 57 23.99 8.93 1.70
N ASP A 58 24.63 7.77 1.66
CA ASP A 58 24.67 6.92 0.49
C ASP A 58 23.26 6.44 0.13
N LYS A 59 22.92 6.47 -1.16
CA LYS A 59 21.60 6.08 -1.62
C LYS A 59 21.43 4.57 -1.66
N PHE A 60 20.27 4.11 -1.18
CA PHE A 60 19.76 2.77 -1.41
C PHE A 60 18.44 2.88 -2.19
N ILE A 61 18.45 2.47 -3.46
CA ILE A 61 17.28 2.53 -4.32
C ILE A 61 16.71 1.13 -4.45
N LEU A 62 15.49 0.94 -3.95
CA LEU A 62 14.69 -0.25 -4.21
C LEU A 62 13.83 0.01 -5.44
N HIS A 63 14.17 -0.67 -6.54
CA HIS A 63 13.32 -0.60 -7.73
C HIS A 63 12.05 -1.43 -7.53
N ASP A 64 10.89 -0.82 -7.76
CA ASP A 64 9.59 -1.47 -7.59
C ASP A 64 8.98 -1.82 -8.94
N GLY A 65 8.40 -3.03 -9.06
CA GLY A 65 7.52 -3.37 -10.16
C GLY A 65 6.15 -2.71 -9.91
N PRO A 66 5.69 -1.81 -10.80
CA PRO A 66 4.45 -1.09 -10.60
C PRO A 66 3.23 -2.03 -10.76
N PRO A 67 2.25 -1.99 -9.85
CA PRO A 67 1.00 -2.72 -10.02
C PRO A 67 0.14 -2.09 -11.12
N TYR A 68 -0.76 -2.86 -11.71
CA TYR A 68 -1.78 -2.33 -12.61
C TYR A 68 -2.81 -1.49 -11.85
N ALA A 69 -3.15 -0.33 -12.43
CA ALA A 69 -4.19 0.56 -11.92
C ALA A 69 -5.58 0.11 -12.41
N ASN A 70 -6.08 -1.05 -11.94
CA ASN A 70 -7.28 -1.67 -12.53
C ASN A 70 -8.24 -2.31 -11.51
N GLY A 71 -8.08 -2.06 -10.22
CA GLY A 71 -8.93 -2.63 -9.16
C GLY A 71 -8.34 -2.43 -7.78
N ASP A 72 -9.08 -2.90 -6.77
CA ASP A 72 -8.61 -2.92 -5.39
C ASP A 72 -7.35 -3.76 -5.21
N ILE A 73 -6.54 -3.40 -4.20
CA ILE A 73 -5.39 -4.24 -3.84
C ILE A 73 -5.86 -5.58 -3.27
N HIS A 74 -5.11 -6.62 -3.53
CA HIS A 74 -5.30 -7.94 -2.93
C HIS A 74 -4.12 -8.29 -2.01
N ILE A 75 -4.22 -9.41 -1.30
CA ILE A 75 -3.19 -9.81 -0.32
C ILE A 75 -1.77 -9.90 -0.92
N GLY A 76 -1.64 -10.26 -2.19
CA GLY A 76 -0.35 -10.29 -2.89
C GLY A 76 0.26 -8.89 -3.03
N HIS A 77 -0.54 -7.88 -3.37
CA HIS A 77 -0.11 -6.48 -3.38
C HIS A 77 0.31 -6.02 -1.98
N ALA A 78 -0.51 -6.31 -0.96
CA ALA A 78 -0.22 -5.94 0.42
C ALA A 78 1.09 -6.57 0.90
N MET A 79 1.27 -7.88 0.71
CA MET A 79 2.49 -8.59 1.10
C MET A 79 3.72 -8.02 0.40
N ASN A 80 3.66 -7.82 -0.92
CA ASN A 80 4.77 -7.27 -1.70
C ASN A 80 5.18 -5.89 -1.22
N LYS A 81 4.22 -4.97 -1.04
CA LYS A 81 4.49 -3.59 -0.62
C LYS A 81 4.96 -3.51 0.83
N ILE A 82 4.42 -4.32 1.74
CA ILE A 82 4.86 -4.36 3.14
C ILE A 82 6.29 -4.86 3.23
N LEU A 83 6.66 -5.94 2.50
CA LEU A 83 8.04 -6.44 2.51
C LEU A 83 9.03 -5.40 1.97
N LYS A 84 8.68 -4.66 0.92
CA LYS A 84 9.49 -3.55 0.40
C LYS A 84 9.61 -2.41 1.40
N ASP A 85 8.52 -2.03 2.07
CA ASP A 85 8.54 -1.00 3.12
C ASP A 85 9.46 -1.41 4.28
N VAL A 86 9.43 -2.67 4.71
CA VAL A 86 10.36 -3.20 5.73
C VAL A 86 11.80 -3.05 5.29
N ILE A 87 12.14 -3.40 4.04
CA ILE A 87 13.50 -3.28 3.51
C ILE A 87 13.93 -1.80 3.47
N VAL A 88 13.09 -0.91 2.95
CA VAL A 88 13.37 0.52 2.86
C VAL A 88 13.60 1.12 4.24
N ARG A 89 12.72 0.81 5.21
CA ARG A 89 12.88 1.27 6.60
C ARG A 89 14.15 0.73 7.25
N ALA A 90 14.45 -0.56 7.08
CA ALA A 90 15.67 -1.15 7.59
C ALA A 90 16.92 -0.45 7.04
N ARG A 91 16.96 -0.17 5.74
CA ARG A 91 18.06 0.58 5.13
C ARG A 91 18.15 2.01 5.62
N GLN A 92 17.02 2.70 5.76
CA GLN A 92 16.98 4.03 6.38
C GLN A 92 17.54 4.02 7.80
N MET A 93 17.15 3.04 8.62
CA MET A 93 17.61 2.89 10.01
C MET A 93 19.09 2.52 10.10
N THR A 94 19.65 1.84 9.10
CA THR A 94 21.08 1.50 9.02
C THR A 94 21.94 2.57 8.38
N GLY A 95 21.40 3.78 8.15
CA GLY A 95 22.19 4.95 7.77
C GLY A 95 22.19 5.28 6.28
N PHE A 96 21.36 4.62 5.46
CA PHE A 96 21.24 4.98 4.04
C PHE A 96 20.16 6.04 3.80
N ASP A 97 20.30 6.78 2.70
CA ASP A 97 19.19 7.53 2.10
C ASP A 97 18.39 6.55 1.22
N ALA A 98 17.29 6.03 1.77
CA ALA A 98 16.45 5.03 1.13
C ALA A 98 15.07 5.61 0.76
N PRO A 99 14.96 6.42 -0.30
CA PRO A 99 13.67 6.92 -0.78
C PRO A 99 12.88 5.77 -1.41
N TYR A 100 11.55 5.83 -1.28
CA TYR A 100 10.65 4.96 -2.01
C TYR A 100 9.72 5.80 -2.89
N VAL A 101 9.79 5.58 -4.20
CA VAL A 101 8.89 6.18 -5.19
C VAL A 101 7.92 5.10 -5.64
N PRO A 102 6.63 5.20 -5.27
CA PRO A 102 5.63 4.26 -5.75
C PRO A 102 5.40 4.45 -7.24
N GLY A 103 4.98 3.40 -7.92
CA GLY A 103 4.64 3.47 -9.34
C GLY A 103 3.40 2.67 -9.68
N TRP A 104 2.78 2.99 -10.84
CA TRP A 104 1.66 2.25 -11.41
C TRP A 104 1.85 1.99 -12.90
N ASP A 105 1.43 0.80 -13.31
CA ASP A 105 1.26 0.46 -14.72
C ASP A 105 -0.17 0.80 -15.15
N CYS A 106 -0.28 1.74 -16.08
CA CYS A 106 -1.52 2.40 -16.47
C CYS A 106 -1.97 2.04 -17.90
N HIS A 107 -1.29 1.11 -18.56
CA HIS A 107 -1.51 0.78 -19.96
C HIS A 107 -1.91 -0.69 -20.19
N GLY A 108 -2.27 -0.94 -21.45
CA GLY A 108 -2.43 -2.25 -22.01
C GLY A 108 -3.72 -2.95 -21.63
N LEU A 109 -3.76 -4.23 -21.93
CA LEU A 109 -4.93 -5.08 -21.84
C LEU A 109 -5.64 -5.06 -20.46
N PRO A 110 -4.93 -5.02 -19.32
CA PRO A 110 -5.60 -4.97 -18.01
C PRO A 110 -6.50 -3.75 -17.81
N ILE A 111 -6.20 -2.63 -18.44
CA ILE A 111 -6.99 -1.40 -18.39
C ILE A 111 -8.04 -1.39 -19.51
N GLU A 112 -7.60 -1.62 -20.74
CA GLU A 112 -8.45 -1.58 -21.95
C GLU A 112 -9.61 -2.58 -21.86
N TRP A 113 -9.34 -3.81 -21.39
CA TRP A 113 -10.38 -4.81 -21.16
C TRP A 113 -11.48 -4.34 -20.22
N LYS A 114 -11.12 -3.63 -19.16
CA LYS A 114 -12.10 -3.10 -18.20
C LYS A 114 -13.01 -2.04 -18.84
N ILE A 115 -12.46 -1.18 -19.67
CA ILE A 115 -13.25 -0.18 -20.39
C ILE A 115 -14.11 -0.84 -21.47
N GLU A 116 -13.57 -1.79 -22.22
CA GLU A 116 -14.33 -2.58 -23.20
C GLU A 116 -15.51 -3.32 -22.53
N GLU A 117 -15.29 -3.93 -21.37
CA GLU A 117 -16.35 -4.58 -20.60
C GLU A 117 -17.45 -3.59 -20.19
N GLN A 118 -17.09 -2.36 -19.83
CA GLN A 118 -18.06 -1.30 -19.55
C GLN A 118 -18.88 -0.90 -20.79
N TYR A 119 -18.24 -0.83 -21.96
CA TYR A 119 -18.93 -0.57 -23.22
C TYR A 119 -19.91 -1.68 -23.57
N ARG A 120 -19.48 -2.94 -23.48
CA ARG A 120 -20.38 -4.10 -23.70
C ARG A 120 -21.60 -4.07 -22.79
N LYS A 121 -21.42 -3.74 -21.50
CA LYS A 121 -22.55 -3.58 -20.55
C LYS A 121 -23.52 -2.45 -20.93
N LYS A 122 -23.01 -1.43 -21.61
CA LYS A 122 -23.83 -0.29 -22.14
C LYS A 122 -24.36 -0.57 -23.55
N GLY A 123 -24.14 -1.74 -24.12
CA GLY A 123 -24.53 -2.08 -25.49
C GLY A 123 -23.78 -1.31 -26.57
N LYS A 124 -22.59 -0.78 -26.27
CA LYS A 124 -21.71 -0.08 -27.20
C LYS A 124 -20.61 -1.02 -27.71
N ASP A 125 -20.24 -0.85 -28.99
CA ASP A 125 -19.10 -1.50 -29.59
C ASP A 125 -17.87 -0.60 -29.44
N LYS A 126 -16.78 -1.15 -28.90
CA LYS A 126 -15.49 -0.47 -28.75
C LYS A 126 -14.95 0.00 -30.10
N ASP A 127 -15.10 -0.82 -31.14
CA ASP A 127 -14.54 -0.56 -32.47
C ASP A 127 -15.28 0.58 -33.20
N ALA A 128 -16.46 0.96 -32.73
CA ALA A 128 -17.21 2.11 -33.19
C ALA A 128 -16.87 3.43 -32.48
N VAL A 129 -16.01 3.39 -31.44
CA VAL A 129 -15.62 4.56 -30.65
C VAL A 129 -14.31 5.15 -31.22
N ASP A 130 -14.21 6.48 -31.19
CA ASP A 130 -12.98 7.17 -31.56
C ASP A 130 -11.80 6.72 -30.67
N PRO A 131 -10.65 6.32 -31.24
CA PRO A 131 -9.52 5.83 -30.47
C PRO A 131 -8.98 6.81 -29.43
N VAL A 132 -9.09 8.13 -29.68
CA VAL A 132 -8.64 9.16 -28.73
C VAL A 132 -9.60 9.23 -27.54
N GLU A 133 -10.90 9.10 -27.79
CA GLU A 133 -11.90 9.04 -26.73
C GLU A 133 -11.70 7.78 -25.86
N PHE A 134 -11.53 6.62 -26.49
CA PHE A 134 -11.26 5.38 -25.77
C PHE A 134 -10.02 5.48 -24.88
N ARG A 135 -8.90 6.00 -25.40
CA ARG A 135 -7.67 6.21 -24.63
C ARG A 135 -7.87 7.18 -23.47
N ARG A 136 -8.67 8.22 -23.66
CA ARG A 136 -9.00 9.17 -22.59
C ARG A 136 -9.78 8.49 -21.46
N GLU A 137 -10.72 7.62 -21.79
CA GLU A 137 -11.44 6.84 -20.79
C GLU A 137 -10.52 5.84 -20.06
N CYS A 138 -9.58 5.20 -20.76
CA CYS A 138 -8.58 4.35 -20.14
C CYS A 138 -7.71 5.12 -19.14
N ARG A 139 -7.24 6.32 -19.48
CA ARG A 139 -6.48 7.19 -18.56
C ARG A 139 -7.31 7.58 -17.33
N ALA A 140 -8.54 8.02 -17.53
CA ALA A 140 -9.42 8.39 -16.42
C ALA A 140 -9.72 7.20 -15.50
N PHE A 141 -9.86 6.00 -16.06
CA PHE A 141 -10.03 4.78 -15.28
C PHE A 141 -8.77 4.46 -14.45
N ALA A 142 -7.58 4.56 -15.05
CA ALA A 142 -6.33 4.33 -14.35
C ALA A 142 -6.13 5.38 -13.23
N ASP A 143 -6.38 6.66 -13.48
CA ASP A 143 -6.31 7.73 -12.47
C ASP A 143 -7.17 7.40 -11.25
N HIS A 144 -8.41 7.01 -11.47
CA HIS A 144 -9.30 6.60 -10.38
C HIS A 144 -8.69 5.46 -9.52
N TRP A 145 -8.16 4.42 -10.16
CA TRP A 145 -7.61 3.29 -9.43
C TRP A 145 -6.26 3.58 -8.77
N ILE A 146 -5.47 4.51 -9.31
CA ILE A 146 -4.27 5.03 -8.65
C ILE A 146 -4.65 5.65 -7.30
N ASP A 147 -5.66 6.51 -7.28
CA ASP A 147 -6.11 7.17 -6.06
C ASP A 147 -6.62 6.15 -5.02
N VAL A 148 -7.47 5.21 -5.45
CA VAL A 148 -7.98 4.15 -4.57
C VAL A 148 -6.85 3.31 -3.99
N GLN A 149 -5.94 2.81 -4.84
CA GLN A 149 -4.83 1.97 -4.39
C GLN A 149 -3.83 2.76 -3.52
N ARG A 150 -3.58 4.03 -3.83
CA ARG A 150 -2.75 4.92 -2.99
C ARG A 150 -3.29 4.99 -1.56
N ASP A 151 -4.58 5.22 -1.41
CA ASP A 151 -5.22 5.27 -0.09
C ASP A 151 -5.15 3.93 0.64
N GLN A 152 -5.35 2.83 -0.07
CA GLN A 152 -5.22 1.48 0.47
C GLN A 152 -3.78 1.18 0.93
N PHE A 153 -2.76 1.55 0.16
CA PHE A 153 -1.35 1.41 0.56
C PHE A 153 -0.98 2.33 1.74
N LYS A 154 -1.45 3.57 1.72
CA LYS A 154 -1.29 4.49 2.87
C LYS A 154 -1.95 3.92 4.13
N ARG A 155 -3.12 3.28 4.00
CA ARG A 155 -3.80 2.61 5.11
C ARG A 155 -2.98 1.46 5.71
N LEU A 156 -2.17 0.77 4.91
CA LEU A 156 -1.21 -0.25 5.39
C LEU A 156 0.03 0.35 6.08
N GLY A 157 0.16 1.68 6.12
CA GLY A 157 1.28 2.37 6.75
C GLY A 157 2.55 2.43 5.91
N ILE A 158 2.47 2.16 4.62
CA ILE A 158 3.60 2.20 3.71
C ILE A 158 4.03 3.65 3.49
N LEU A 159 5.31 3.95 3.73
CA LEU A 159 5.90 5.27 3.54
C LEU A 159 6.53 5.41 2.14
N GLY A 160 6.29 6.54 1.50
CA GLY A 160 6.82 6.81 0.16
C GLY A 160 6.48 8.21 -0.34
N ASP A 161 7.01 8.58 -1.49
CA ASP A 161 6.69 9.84 -2.19
C ASP A 161 5.36 9.69 -2.94
N TRP A 162 4.27 9.69 -2.20
CA TRP A 162 2.93 9.49 -2.74
C TRP A 162 2.43 10.68 -3.58
N GLU A 163 3.05 11.83 -3.45
CA GLU A 163 2.67 13.04 -4.18
C GLU A 163 3.31 13.08 -5.58
N ARG A 164 4.39 12.35 -5.79
CA ARG A 164 5.11 12.28 -7.07
C ARG A 164 5.40 10.84 -7.45
N PRO A 165 4.36 10.04 -7.69
CA PRO A 165 4.52 8.65 -8.11
C PRO A 165 5.07 8.56 -9.53
N TYR A 166 5.61 7.41 -9.91
CA TYR A 166 5.92 7.06 -11.29
C TYR A 166 4.67 6.47 -11.95
N LEU A 167 4.21 7.07 -13.04
CA LEU A 167 3.06 6.60 -13.80
C LEU A 167 3.49 6.31 -15.24
N THR A 168 3.22 5.10 -15.72
CA THR A 168 3.58 4.75 -17.11
C THR A 168 2.79 5.55 -18.13
N MET A 169 1.65 6.14 -17.75
CA MET A 169 0.84 7.01 -18.60
C MET A 169 1.25 8.49 -18.58
N ASP A 170 2.26 8.87 -17.80
CA ASP A 170 2.79 10.23 -17.87
C ASP A 170 3.40 10.48 -19.23
N TYR A 171 3.15 11.65 -19.82
CA TYR A 171 3.64 11.97 -21.17
C TYR A 171 5.16 11.89 -21.29
N GLU A 172 5.89 12.20 -20.24
CA GLU A 172 7.34 12.06 -20.19
C GLU A 172 7.77 10.58 -20.24
N ALA A 173 7.07 9.71 -19.52
CA ALA A 173 7.29 8.27 -19.56
C ALA A 173 6.97 7.69 -20.94
N GLU A 174 5.84 8.06 -21.53
CA GLU A 174 5.45 7.65 -22.89
C GLU A 174 6.45 8.15 -23.92
N ALA A 175 6.89 9.40 -23.83
CA ALA A 175 7.92 9.95 -24.73
C ALA A 175 9.24 9.19 -24.61
N THR A 176 9.65 8.80 -23.42
CA THR A 176 10.84 7.98 -23.19
C THR A 176 10.71 6.61 -23.84
N ILE A 177 9.57 5.95 -23.68
CA ILE A 177 9.28 4.64 -24.31
C ILE A 177 9.39 4.75 -25.84
N VAL A 178 8.78 5.77 -26.45
CA VAL A 178 8.86 5.98 -27.90
C VAL A 178 10.28 6.27 -28.33
N ALA A 179 11.02 7.09 -27.60
CA ALA A 179 12.42 7.40 -27.89
C ALA A 179 13.32 6.15 -27.86
N GLU A 180 13.09 5.24 -26.91
CA GLU A 180 13.81 3.96 -26.85
C GLU A 180 13.43 3.04 -28.02
N LEU A 181 12.14 2.97 -28.39
CA LEU A 181 11.68 2.19 -29.53
C LEU A 181 12.32 2.68 -30.84
N LEU A 182 12.47 3.99 -31.03
CA LEU A 182 13.05 4.57 -32.24
C LEU A 182 14.56 4.27 -32.39
N LYS A 183 15.24 3.74 -31.38
CA LYS A 183 16.64 3.31 -31.49
C LYS A 183 16.81 1.99 -32.22
N PHE A 184 15.73 1.21 -32.38
CA PHE A 184 15.71 -0.04 -33.15
C PHE A 184 15.36 0.21 -34.62
#